data_68d45f89996cce909138be7e9fd254df
#
_entry.id   68d45f89996cce909138be7e9fd254df
#
_cell.length_a   1.000
_cell.length_b   1.000
_cell.length_c   1.000
_cell.angle_alpha   90.00
_cell.angle_beta   90.00
_cell.angle_gamma   90.00
#
_symmetry.space_group_name_H-M   'P 1'
#
loop_
_entity.id
_entity.type
_entity.pdbx_description
1 polymer ?
#
loop_
_entity_poly.entity_id
_entity_poly.type
_entity_poly.pdbx_seq_one_letter_code
_entity_poly.pdbx_strand_id
1 'polypeptide(L)'
;MKKLITGLAAVLAFGFYGSVNSAKSIEIEVAYPYSGLFDVTFQAIMPEFEKAHPDIQVKFRATYENYEDATATIFRESTSGNLPDVTMQGLNRQAPLVDKGIAKSLEPFIAKEAAFEKDGYHSAMLSLSTFGGEVYGLPFSVSTPVGYYNMDLLAEAGVDSIPTNWDEVIAACNKLEAAGKGTLYFGWNITGNWFHQALMHTQNVPMV
;
A
#
# COMPACT_ATOMS: atom_id res chain seq x y z
N MET A 1 -35.26 -84.68 9.10
CA MET A 1 -33.98 -83.99 9.34
C MET A 1 -33.70 -83.13 8.12
N LYS A 2 -33.97 -81.84 8.17
CA LYS A 2 -33.76 -80.87 7.05
C LYS A 2 -32.60 -79.97 7.42
N LYS A 3 -31.59 -80.02 6.62
CA LYS A 3 -30.43 -79.11 6.75
C LYS A 3 -30.69 -77.80 6.00
N LEU A 4 -30.70 -76.71 6.72
CA LEU A 4 -30.77 -75.35 6.16
C LEU A 4 -29.38 -74.95 5.82
N ILE A 5 -29.15 -74.55 4.60
CA ILE A 5 -27.90 -73.94 4.12
C ILE A 5 -28.14 -72.43 4.04
N THR A 6 -27.51 -71.68 4.91
CA THR A 6 -27.54 -70.20 4.88
C THR A 6 -26.38 -69.67 4.06
N GLY A 7 -26.70 -69.10 2.93
CA GLY A 7 -25.71 -68.43 2.06
C GLY A 7 -25.36 -67.06 2.59
N LEU A 8 -24.08 -66.82 2.84
CA LEU A 8 -23.52 -65.53 3.24
C LEU A 8 -23.16 -64.73 1.98
N ALA A 9 -23.93 -63.72 1.67
CA ALA A 9 -23.63 -62.80 0.59
C ALA A 9 -22.64 -61.71 1.11
N ALA A 10 -21.37 -61.75 0.68
CA ALA A 10 -20.39 -60.72 0.94
C ALA A 10 -20.59 -59.59 -0.03
N VAL A 11 -21.06 -58.42 0.44
CA VAL A 11 -21.10 -57.18 -0.31
C VAL A 11 -19.74 -56.53 -0.22
N LEU A 12 -18.97 -56.60 -1.30
CA LEU A 12 -17.72 -55.84 -1.48
C LEU A 12 -18.09 -54.39 -1.80
N ALA A 13 -18.05 -53.51 -0.81
CA ALA A 13 -18.11 -52.08 -1.00
C ALA A 13 -16.73 -51.59 -1.50
N PHE A 14 -16.61 -51.35 -2.81
CA PHE A 14 -15.49 -50.62 -3.36
C PHE A 14 -15.59 -49.15 -2.94
N GLY A 15 -14.91 -48.77 -1.88
CA GLY A 15 -14.68 -47.38 -1.52
C GLY A 15 -13.76 -46.73 -2.55
N PHE A 16 -14.33 -45.92 -3.42
CA PHE A 16 -13.55 -44.97 -4.21
C PHE A 16 -12.96 -43.94 -3.23
N TYR A 17 -11.76 -44.22 -2.74
CA TYR A 17 -10.90 -43.14 -2.17
C TYR A 17 -10.41 -42.28 -3.34
N GLY A 18 -11.19 -41.28 -3.71
CA GLY A 18 -10.70 -40.21 -4.53
C GLY A 18 -9.55 -39.53 -3.78
N SER A 19 -8.32 -39.74 -4.24
CA SER A 19 -7.18 -38.96 -3.77
C SER A 19 -7.49 -37.50 -4.12
N VAL A 20 -7.90 -36.72 -3.15
CA VAL A 20 -7.91 -35.25 -3.26
C VAL A 20 -6.44 -34.90 -3.35
N ASN A 21 -5.96 -34.69 -4.59
CA ASN A 21 -4.67 -34.05 -4.83
C ASN A 21 -4.83 -32.65 -4.23
N SER A 22 -4.38 -32.45 -3.00
CA SER A 22 -4.20 -31.13 -2.40
C SER A 22 -3.16 -30.44 -3.27
N ALA A 23 -3.61 -29.63 -4.22
CA ALA A 23 -2.72 -28.74 -4.94
C ALA A 23 -1.90 -28.01 -3.88
N LYS A 24 -0.57 -28.04 -4.02
CA LYS A 24 0.33 -27.39 -3.08
C LYS A 24 0.01 -25.91 -3.13
N SER A 25 -0.58 -25.36 -2.06
CA SER A 25 -0.88 -23.94 -1.98
C SER A 25 0.43 -23.14 -2.06
N ILE A 26 0.41 -22.09 -2.85
CA ILE A 26 1.51 -21.12 -2.92
C ILE A 26 1.35 -20.19 -1.71
N GLU A 27 2.36 -20.13 -0.85
CA GLU A 27 2.39 -19.15 0.24
C GLU A 27 3.09 -17.88 -0.25
N ILE A 28 2.47 -16.72 0.00
CA ILE A 28 3.02 -15.39 -0.29
C ILE A 28 3.12 -14.61 1.03
N GLU A 29 4.32 -14.17 1.37
CA GLU A 29 4.54 -13.32 2.54
C GLU A 29 4.42 -11.83 2.18
N VAL A 30 3.55 -11.12 2.91
CA VAL A 30 3.28 -9.68 2.74
C VAL A 30 3.68 -8.92 3.98
N ALA A 31 4.46 -7.86 3.82
CA ALA A 31 4.90 -7.00 4.91
C ALA A 31 4.52 -5.53 4.64
N TYR A 32 3.96 -4.86 5.64
CA TYR A 32 3.48 -3.48 5.52
C TYR A 32 3.64 -2.72 6.84
N PRO A 33 3.75 -1.38 6.80
CA PRO A 33 3.75 -0.54 7.99
C PRO A 33 2.34 -0.13 8.41
N TYR A 34 2.22 0.52 9.56
CA TYR A 34 0.99 1.17 10.04
C TYR A 34 -0.22 0.23 10.12
N SER A 35 -0.13 -0.82 10.94
CA SER A 35 -1.23 -1.79 11.14
C SER A 35 -2.57 -1.09 11.42
N GLY A 36 -2.60 -0.08 12.31
CA GLY A 36 -3.80 0.68 12.63
C GLY A 36 -4.46 1.40 11.44
N LEU A 37 -3.72 1.58 10.32
CA LEU A 37 -4.23 2.20 9.11
C LEU A 37 -4.66 1.16 8.06
N PHE A 38 -3.88 0.08 7.89
CA PHE A 38 -4.05 -0.83 6.76
C PHE A 38 -4.73 -2.16 7.11
N ASP A 39 -4.76 -2.59 8.38
CA ASP A 39 -5.38 -3.85 8.78
C ASP A 39 -6.84 -3.93 8.34
N VAL A 40 -7.60 -2.86 8.52
CA VAL A 40 -9.02 -2.81 8.13
C VAL A 40 -9.18 -3.03 6.63
N THR A 41 -8.30 -2.45 5.83
CA THR A 41 -8.32 -2.61 4.37
C THR A 41 -8.00 -4.05 3.99
N PHE A 42 -6.94 -4.64 4.55
CA PHE A 42 -6.61 -6.05 4.26
C PHE A 42 -7.71 -7.01 4.73
N GLN A 43 -8.28 -6.80 5.91
CA GLN A 43 -9.42 -7.60 6.38
C GLN A 43 -10.62 -7.54 5.44
N ALA A 44 -10.85 -6.42 4.78
CA ALA A 44 -11.94 -6.25 3.84
C ALA A 44 -11.69 -6.93 2.49
N ILE A 45 -10.45 -6.88 1.97
CA ILE A 45 -10.13 -7.40 0.63
C ILE A 45 -9.75 -8.89 0.62
N MET A 46 -9.17 -9.41 1.70
CA MET A 46 -8.67 -10.79 1.75
C MET A 46 -9.71 -11.86 1.42
N PRO A 47 -10.97 -11.81 1.92
CA PRO A 47 -11.96 -12.82 1.58
C PRO A 47 -12.25 -12.93 0.08
N GLU A 48 -12.25 -11.80 -0.63
CA GLU A 48 -12.46 -11.80 -2.09
C GLU A 48 -11.22 -12.29 -2.83
N PHE A 49 -10.03 -11.97 -2.35
CA PHE A 49 -8.78 -12.48 -2.89
C PHE A 49 -8.68 -14.01 -2.76
N GLU A 50 -8.92 -14.55 -1.58
CA GLU A 50 -8.86 -15.99 -1.32
C GLU A 50 -9.91 -16.77 -2.13
N LYS A 51 -11.07 -16.17 -2.35
CA LYS A 51 -12.12 -16.75 -3.21
C LYS A 51 -11.69 -16.77 -4.68
N ALA A 52 -11.00 -15.74 -5.16
CA ALA A 52 -10.51 -15.64 -6.53
C ALA A 52 -9.28 -16.52 -6.77
N HIS A 53 -8.45 -16.72 -5.74
CA HIS A 53 -7.17 -17.42 -5.78
C HIS A 53 -7.06 -18.47 -4.66
N PRO A 54 -7.86 -19.56 -4.73
CA PRO A 54 -7.93 -20.56 -3.65
C PRO A 54 -6.63 -21.38 -3.50
N ASP A 55 -5.74 -21.31 -4.45
CA ASP A 55 -4.40 -21.93 -4.46
C ASP A 55 -3.31 -21.04 -3.86
N ILE A 56 -3.62 -19.79 -3.51
CA ILE A 56 -2.69 -18.83 -2.92
C ILE A 56 -3.06 -18.58 -1.46
N GLN A 57 -2.10 -18.76 -0.57
CA GLN A 57 -2.21 -18.39 0.84
C GLN A 57 -1.38 -17.14 1.10
N VAL A 58 -2.01 -16.07 1.55
CA VAL A 58 -1.31 -14.85 1.97
C VAL A 58 -1.01 -14.91 3.45
N LYS A 59 0.26 -14.71 3.80
CA LYS A 59 0.73 -14.64 5.17
C LYS A 59 1.28 -13.25 5.45
N PHE A 60 0.63 -12.55 6.35
CA PHE A 60 1.10 -11.26 6.80
C PHE A 60 2.22 -11.43 7.84
N ARG A 61 3.34 -10.74 7.63
CA ARG A 61 4.42 -10.63 8.61
C ARG A 61 4.05 -9.63 9.71
N ALA A 62 4.84 -9.58 10.78
CA ALA A 62 4.76 -8.51 11.76
C ALA A 62 4.90 -7.14 11.06
N THR A 63 4.02 -6.21 11.41
CA THR A 63 3.98 -4.89 10.77
C THR A 63 5.16 -4.03 11.19
N TYR A 64 5.64 -3.22 10.28
CA TYR A 64 6.64 -2.20 10.56
C TYR A 64 6.02 -0.99 11.26
N GLU A 65 6.80 -0.26 12.03
CA GLU A 65 6.33 0.95 12.69
C GLU A 65 5.95 2.04 11.66
N ASN A 66 6.81 2.24 10.68
CA ASN A 66 6.66 3.24 9.63
C ASN A 66 7.43 2.82 8.36
N TYR A 67 7.43 3.65 7.31
CA TYR A 67 8.14 3.35 6.07
C TYR A 67 9.66 3.38 6.21
N GLU A 68 10.21 4.17 7.12
CA GLU A 68 11.64 4.21 7.41
C GLU A 68 12.09 2.88 8.03
N ASP A 69 11.35 2.38 9.01
CA ASP A 69 11.59 1.07 9.62
C ASP A 69 11.40 -0.06 8.61
N ALA A 70 10.36 0.03 7.76
CA ALA A 70 10.15 -0.92 6.67
C ALA A 70 11.39 -1.02 5.77
N THR A 71 11.90 0.11 5.27
CA THR A 71 13.06 0.13 4.39
C THR A 71 14.31 -0.40 5.08
N ALA A 72 14.58 0.02 6.33
CA ALA A 72 15.72 -0.45 7.11
C ALA A 72 15.66 -1.95 7.38
N THR A 73 14.46 -2.48 7.64
CA THR A 73 14.25 -3.91 7.85
C THR A 73 14.50 -4.69 6.57
N ILE A 74 13.96 -4.25 5.43
CA ILE A 74 14.19 -4.89 4.13
C ILE A 74 15.69 -4.94 3.80
N PHE A 75 16.46 -3.87 4.07
CA PHE A 75 17.90 -3.91 3.87
C PHE A 75 18.62 -4.94 4.77
N ARG A 76 18.20 -5.08 6.03
CA ARG A 76 18.76 -6.10 6.92
C ARG A 76 18.41 -7.52 6.43
N GLU A 77 17.16 -7.74 6.06
CA GLU A 77 16.65 -9.03 5.60
C GLU A 77 17.22 -9.45 4.25
N SER A 78 17.54 -8.49 3.36
CA SER A 78 18.19 -8.79 2.08
C SER A 78 19.55 -9.46 2.25
N THR A 79 20.29 -9.13 3.31
CA THR A 79 21.59 -9.75 3.59
C THR A 79 21.49 -11.17 4.13
N SER A 80 20.36 -11.52 4.74
CA SER A 80 20.10 -12.88 5.28
C SER A 80 19.24 -13.75 4.33
N GLY A 81 18.79 -13.20 3.20
CA GLY A 81 17.93 -13.92 2.26
C GLY A 81 16.51 -14.16 2.77
N ASN A 82 16.05 -13.39 3.75
CA ASN A 82 14.74 -13.53 4.38
C ASN A 82 13.76 -12.40 3.97
N LEU A 83 13.76 -12.04 2.70
CA LEU A 83 12.85 -11.01 2.19
C LEU A 83 11.41 -11.53 2.13
N PRO A 84 10.39 -10.68 2.39
CA PRO A 84 9.01 -10.99 2.04
C PRO A 84 8.85 -11.01 0.51
N ASP A 85 7.80 -11.67 0.02
CA ASP A 85 7.48 -11.65 -1.41
C ASP A 85 6.95 -10.29 -1.86
N VAL A 86 6.16 -9.65 -0.99
CA VAL A 86 5.60 -8.31 -1.22
C VAL A 86 5.83 -7.42 -0.01
N THR A 87 6.24 -6.19 -0.25
CA THR A 87 6.40 -5.19 0.80
C THR A 87 5.83 -3.84 0.38
N MET A 88 5.15 -3.16 1.30
CA MET A 88 4.69 -1.79 1.11
C MET A 88 5.78 -0.81 1.55
N GLN A 89 6.18 0.06 0.64
CA GLN A 89 7.26 1.02 0.86
C GLN A 89 6.78 2.46 0.61
N GLY A 90 7.41 3.40 1.31
CA GLY A 90 7.20 4.82 1.02
C GLY A 90 7.72 5.19 -0.37
N LEU A 91 7.01 6.07 -1.07
CA LEU A 91 7.36 6.50 -2.43
C LEU A 91 8.79 7.06 -2.52
N ASN A 92 9.22 7.78 -1.49
CA ASN A 92 10.57 8.35 -1.38
C ASN A 92 11.65 7.36 -0.92
N ARG A 93 11.31 6.07 -0.75
CA ARG A 93 12.21 5.02 -0.24
C ARG A 93 12.48 3.92 -1.25
N GLN A 94 11.89 3.98 -2.42
CA GLN A 94 11.98 2.91 -3.42
C GLN A 94 13.31 2.90 -4.17
N ALA A 95 13.83 4.07 -4.57
CA ALA A 95 15.04 4.16 -5.38
C ALA A 95 16.21 3.32 -4.83
N PRO A 96 16.60 3.39 -3.55
CA PRO A 96 17.67 2.56 -3.02
C PRO A 96 17.39 1.05 -3.06
N LEU A 97 16.12 0.62 -3.03
CA LEU A 97 15.77 -0.80 -3.17
C LEU A 97 15.94 -1.28 -4.62
N VAL A 98 15.65 -0.41 -5.59
CA VAL A 98 15.88 -0.66 -7.01
C VAL A 98 17.37 -0.70 -7.30
N ASP A 99 18.13 0.30 -6.87
CA ASP A 99 19.58 0.43 -7.11
C ASP A 99 20.37 -0.77 -6.56
N LYS A 100 19.89 -1.37 -5.47
CA LYS A 100 20.49 -2.58 -4.87
C LYS A 100 19.96 -3.88 -5.46
N GLY A 101 19.05 -3.83 -6.43
CA GLY A 101 18.44 -5.02 -7.03
C GLY A 101 17.55 -5.83 -6.08
N ILE A 102 17.08 -5.22 -4.99
CA ILE A 102 16.14 -5.85 -4.04
C ILE A 102 14.73 -5.86 -4.62
N ALA A 103 14.27 -4.70 -5.13
CA ALA A 103 13.02 -4.61 -5.85
C ALA A 103 13.14 -5.21 -7.26
N LYS A 104 12.08 -5.84 -7.73
CA LYS A 104 12.03 -6.42 -9.09
C LYS A 104 11.16 -5.56 -9.99
N SER A 105 11.56 -5.44 -11.26
CA SER A 105 10.73 -4.84 -12.29
C SER A 105 9.42 -5.60 -12.46
N LEU A 106 8.33 -4.84 -12.54
CA LEU A 106 6.99 -5.37 -12.78
C LEU A 106 6.62 -5.38 -14.28
N GLU A 107 7.43 -4.78 -15.14
CA GLU A 107 7.17 -4.71 -16.60
C GLU A 107 6.84 -6.08 -17.25
N PRO A 108 7.57 -7.18 -16.95
CA PRO A 108 7.26 -8.48 -17.54
C PRO A 108 5.90 -9.05 -17.11
N PHE A 109 5.35 -8.57 -16.00
CA PHE A 109 4.02 -8.94 -15.50
C PHE A 109 2.96 -8.03 -16.08
N ILE A 110 3.18 -6.72 -16.06
CA ILE A 110 2.30 -5.71 -16.64
C ILE A 110 2.04 -6.00 -18.13
N ALA A 111 3.08 -6.34 -18.88
CA ALA A 111 2.97 -6.68 -20.29
C ALA A 111 2.09 -7.92 -20.60
N LYS A 112 1.82 -8.75 -19.60
CA LYS A 112 0.96 -9.94 -19.70
C LYS A 112 -0.45 -9.70 -19.19
N GLU A 113 -0.67 -8.60 -18.49
CA GLU A 113 -1.97 -8.24 -17.89
C GLU A 113 -2.80 -7.45 -18.90
N ALA A 114 -3.69 -8.15 -19.61
CA ALA A 114 -4.49 -7.55 -20.67
C ALA A 114 -5.48 -6.48 -20.20
N ALA A 115 -5.78 -6.47 -18.88
CA ALA A 115 -6.70 -5.52 -18.27
C ALA A 115 -5.99 -4.33 -17.63
N PHE A 116 -4.67 -4.31 -17.55
CA PHE A 116 -3.90 -3.35 -16.77
C PHE A 116 -4.30 -1.87 -17.02
N GLU A 117 -4.49 -1.47 -18.28
CA GLU A 117 -4.95 -0.12 -18.59
C GLU A 117 -6.39 0.16 -18.09
N LYS A 118 -7.24 -0.88 -18.06
CA LYS A 118 -8.64 -0.79 -17.61
C LYS A 118 -8.76 -0.79 -16.09
N ASP A 119 -7.76 -1.33 -15.39
CA ASP A 119 -7.69 -1.37 -13.92
C ASP A 119 -7.51 0.02 -13.31
N GLY A 120 -7.27 1.04 -14.15
CA GLY A 120 -7.37 2.45 -13.76
C GLY A 120 -6.15 3.00 -13.05
N TYR A 121 -4.98 2.39 -13.19
CA TYR A 121 -3.73 2.94 -12.67
C TYR A 121 -3.39 4.26 -13.36
N HIS A 122 -3.45 5.35 -12.61
CA HIS A 122 -3.15 6.66 -13.15
C HIS A 122 -1.64 6.79 -13.45
N SER A 123 -1.31 7.26 -14.65
CA SER A 123 0.09 7.34 -15.11
C SER A 123 1.01 8.16 -14.18
N ALA A 124 0.49 9.27 -13.61
CA ALA A 124 1.26 10.05 -12.64
C ALA A 124 1.55 9.27 -11.33
N MET A 125 0.71 8.32 -10.95
CA MET A 125 0.96 7.47 -9.79
C MET A 125 1.99 6.39 -10.10
N LEU A 126 1.90 5.78 -11.28
CA LEU A 126 2.90 4.80 -11.74
C LEU A 126 4.28 5.43 -11.90
N SER A 127 4.35 6.69 -12.37
CA SER A 127 5.63 7.39 -12.53
C SER A 127 6.40 7.56 -11.23
N LEU A 128 5.72 7.58 -10.08
CA LEU A 128 6.35 7.66 -8.75
C LEU A 128 7.14 6.39 -8.38
N SER A 129 6.86 5.28 -9.05
CA SER A 129 7.54 3.99 -8.86
C SER A 129 8.25 3.52 -10.13
N THR A 130 8.53 4.44 -11.07
CA THR A 130 9.22 4.16 -12.32
C THR A 130 10.67 4.62 -12.22
N PHE A 131 11.61 3.70 -12.41
CA PHE A 131 13.05 3.94 -12.37
C PHE A 131 13.69 3.34 -13.61
N GLY A 132 14.54 4.13 -14.30
CA GLY A 132 15.17 3.70 -15.54
C GLY A 132 14.21 3.31 -16.67
N GLY A 133 12.96 3.77 -16.62
CA GLY A 133 11.91 3.44 -17.59
C GLY A 133 11.10 2.19 -17.28
N GLU A 134 11.34 1.53 -16.14
CA GLU A 134 10.61 0.33 -15.70
C GLU A 134 9.83 0.61 -14.40
N VAL A 135 8.66 0.01 -14.25
CA VAL A 135 7.82 0.10 -13.06
C VAL A 135 8.26 -0.94 -12.03
N TYR A 136 8.54 -0.50 -10.80
CA TYR A 136 8.97 -1.37 -9.68
C TYR A 136 7.95 -1.46 -8.54
N GLY A 137 6.87 -0.71 -8.60
CA GLY A 137 5.81 -0.74 -7.60
C GLY A 137 4.48 -0.27 -8.15
N LEU A 138 3.41 -0.84 -7.61
CA LEU A 138 2.05 -0.38 -7.88
C LEU A 138 1.55 0.52 -6.74
N PRO A 139 0.79 1.58 -7.03
CA PRO A 139 0.23 2.43 -6.01
C PRO A 139 -0.85 1.66 -5.23
N PHE A 140 -0.71 1.59 -3.91
CA PHE A 140 -1.72 1.03 -3.01
C PHE A 140 -2.55 2.14 -2.36
N SER A 141 -1.90 3.13 -1.78
CA SER A 141 -2.53 4.33 -1.26
C SER A 141 -1.64 5.54 -1.51
N VAL A 142 -2.27 6.66 -1.81
CA VAL A 142 -1.58 7.93 -2.08
C VAL A 142 -2.24 9.01 -1.25
N SER A 143 -1.42 9.84 -0.60
CA SER A 143 -1.87 11.04 0.09
C SER A 143 -1.14 12.25 -0.45
N THR A 144 -1.84 13.37 -0.44
CA THR A 144 -1.28 14.67 -0.83
C THR A 144 -1.47 15.67 0.29
N PRO A 145 -0.51 16.58 0.54
CA PRO A 145 -0.74 17.72 1.41
C PRO A 145 -1.90 18.56 0.88
N VAL A 146 -2.84 18.92 1.76
CA VAL A 146 -3.98 19.75 1.42
C VAL A 146 -4.14 20.85 2.46
N GLY A 147 -4.64 22.02 2.04
CA GLY A 147 -4.99 23.12 2.93
C GLY A 147 -6.45 23.03 3.34
N TYR A 148 -6.71 23.07 4.65
CA TYR A 148 -8.05 23.24 5.20
C TYR A 148 -8.22 24.67 5.64
N TYR A 149 -9.26 25.33 5.18
CA TYR A 149 -9.56 26.71 5.51
C TYR A 149 -10.88 26.82 6.27
N ASN A 150 -10.83 27.46 7.44
CA ASN A 150 -12.05 27.88 8.14
C ASN A 150 -12.52 29.18 7.51
N MET A 151 -13.50 29.10 6.64
CA MET A 151 -14.01 30.24 5.87
C MET A 151 -14.67 31.32 6.75
N ASP A 152 -15.29 30.94 7.85
CA ASP A 152 -15.91 31.90 8.78
C ASP A 152 -14.84 32.75 9.46
N LEU A 153 -13.75 32.12 9.95
CA LEU A 153 -12.63 32.85 10.54
C LEU A 153 -11.92 33.75 9.54
N LEU A 154 -11.77 33.30 8.29
CA LEU A 154 -11.19 34.12 7.22
C LEU A 154 -12.06 35.34 6.96
N ALA A 155 -13.37 35.17 6.83
CA ALA A 155 -14.32 36.27 6.60
C ALA A 155 -14.33 37.28 7.76
N GLU A 156 -14.32 36.80 9.03
CA GLU A 156 -14.21 37.67 10.21
C GLU A 156 -12.90 38.48 10.22
N ALA A 157 -11.82 37.98 9.60
CA ALA A 157 -10.55 38.71 9.44
C ALA A 157 -10.48 39.56 8.15
N GLY A 158 -11.55 39.64 7.37
CA GLY A 158 -11.59 40.39 6.11
C GLY A 158 -10.78 39.69 4.99
N VAL A 159 -10.80 38.35 4.96
CA VAL A 159 -10.27 37.54 3.88
C VAL A 159 -11.41 36.83 3.17
N ASP A 160 -11.79 37.34 2.02
CA ASP A 160 -13.04 36.96 1.31
C ASP A 160 -12.84 35.79 0.33
N SER A 161 -11.60 35.31 0.13
CA SER A 161 -11.28 34.25 -0.80
C SER A 161 -10.25 33.29 -0.23
N ILE A 162 -10.28 32.05 -0.71
CA ILE A 162 -9.25 31.05 -0.36
C ILE A 162 -7.93 31.48 -0.97
N PRO A 163 -6.84 31.55 -0.16
CA PRO A 163 -5.49 31.80 -0.66
C PRO A 163 -5.05 30.75 -1.69
N THR A 164 -4.45 31.19 -2.80
CA THR A 164 -4.03 30.34 -3.90
C THR A 164 -2.50 30.20 -4.01
N ASN A 165 -1.75 30.99 -3.27
CA ASN A 165 -0.31 30.96 -3.20
C ASN A 165 0.19 31.32 -1.79
N TRP A 166 1.47 31.14 -1.53
CA TRP A 166 2.05 31.32 -0.19
C TRP A 166 2.02 32.79 0.28
N ASP A 167 2.16 33.75 -0.61
CA ASP A 167 2.07 35.16 -0.23
C ASP A 167 0.67 35.52 0.26
N GLU A 168 -0.36 35.00 -0.40
CA GLU A 168 -1.75 35.16 0.04
C GLU A 168 -2.02 34.45 1.36
N VAL A 169 -1.43 33.23 1.58
CA VAL A 169 -1.53 32.53 2.86
C VAL A 169 -0.90 33.36 3.97
N ILE A 170 0.30 33.91 3.76
CA ILE A 170 0.99 34.78 4.73
C ILE A 170 0.15 36.02 5.01
N ALA A 171 -0.39 36.67 3.98
CA ALA A 171 -1.23 37.84 4.13
C ALA A 171 -2.50 37.54 4.92
N ALA A 172 -3.14 36.39 4.68
CA ALA A 172 -4.30 35.92 5.44
C ALA A 172 -3.95 35.66 6.91
N CYS A 173 -2.81 35.01 7.18
CA CYS A 173 -2.32 34.77 8.56
C CYS A 173 -2.12 36.09 9.32
N ASN A 174 -1.50 37.10 8.68
CA ASN A 174 -1.27 38.42 9.30
C ASN A 174 -2.62 39.10 9.66
N LYS A 175 -3.62 38.98 8.80
CA LYS A 175 -4.97 39.51 9.08
C LYS A 175 -5.64 38.78 10.25
N LEU A 176 -5.56 37.45 10.29
CA LEU A 176 -6.09 36.63 11.38
C LEU A 176 -5.42 36.97 12.71
N GLU A 177 -4.09 37.11 12.71
CA GLU A 177 -3.35 37.51 13.90
C GLU A 177 -3.75 38.91 14.39
N ALA A 178 -3.86 39.86 13.50
CA ALA A 178 -4.31 41.22 13.82
C ALA A 178 -5.76 41.24 14.39
N ALA A 179 -6.61 40.31 13.97
CA ALA A 179 -7.95 40.10 14.48
C ALA A 179 -8.00 39.28 15.79
N GLY A 180 -6.85 38.89 16.35
CA GLY A 180 -6.76 38.09 17.56
C GLY A 180 -7.23 36.65 17.39
N LYS A 181 -7.21 36.12 16.17
CA LYS A 181 -7.59 34.74 15.81
C LYS A 181 -6.33 33.87 15.73
N GLY A 182 -6.54 32.56 15.84
CA GLY A 182 -5.49 31.60 15.55
C GLY A 182 -5.11 31.63 14.07
N THR A 183 -3.85 31.32 13.79
CA THR A 183 -3.30 31.32 12.44
C THR A 183 -3.14 29.91 11.88
N LEU A 184 -2.04 29.68 11.19
CA LEU A 184 -1.76 28.43 10.48
C LEU A 184 -1.27 27.35 11.43
N TYR A 185 -1.79 26.14 11.28
CA TYR A 185 -1.28 24.95 11.92
C TYR A 185 -0.72 23.97 10.88
N PHE A 186 0.51 23.52 11.11
CA PHE A 186 1.14 22.46 10.33
C PHE A 186 1.17 21.16 11.12
N GLY A 187 0.62 20.09 10.56
CA GLY A 187 0.75 18.76 11.12
C GLY A 187 2.16 18.19 10.86
N TRP A 188 3.07 18.30 11.83
CA TRP A 188 4.41 17.73 11.77
C TRP A 188 4.46 16.23 12.16
N ASN A 189 3.34 15.64 12.51
CA ASN A 189 3.29 14.37 13.24
C ASN A 189 3.69 13.15 12.42
N ILE A 190 3.78 13.27 11.11
CA ILE A 190 4.23 12.19 10.23
C ILE A 190 5.43 12.72 9.48
N THR A 191 6.63 12.36 9.96
CA THR A 191 7.89 12.66 9.29
C THR A 191 7.87 14.04 8.60
N GLY A 192 8.16 15.09 9.34
CA GLY A 192 8.05 16.51 8.93
C GLY A 192 8.67 16.87 7.58
N ASN A 193 9.40 15.93 6.96
CA ASN A 193 9.99 16.09 5.65
C ASN A 193 8.96 16.17 4.50
N TRP A 194 7.76 15.58 4.61
CA TRP A 194 6.76 15.62 3.53
C TRP A 194 6.31 17.05 3.24
N PHE A 195 6.02 17.82 4.28
CA PHE A 195 5.65 19.21 4.10
C PHE A 195 6.82 20.05 3.58
N HIS A 196 8.03 19.81 4.10
CA HIS A 196 9.24 20.47 3.61
C HIS A 196 9.47 20.15 2.13
N GLN A 197 9.35 18.89 1.73
CA GLN A 197 9.44 18.49 0.33
C GLN A 197 8.39 19.20 -0.55
N ALA A 198 7.13 19.26 -0.08
CA ALA A 198 6.08 19.97 -0.80
C ALA A 198 6.42 21.44 -1.00
N LEU A 199 6.93 22.12 0.03
CA LEU A 199 7.40 23.52 -0.07
C LEU A 199 8.53 23.68 -1.09
N MET A 200 9.54 22.81 -1.05
CA MET A 200 10.67 22.85 -1.99
C MET A 200 10.19 22.67 -3.43
N HIS A 201 9.29 21.70 -3.67
CA HIS A 201 8.72 21.48 -5.00
C HIS A 201 7.92 22.67 -5.51
N THR A 202 7.16 23.38 -4.65
CA THR A 202 6.43 24.59 -5.06
C THR A 202 7.37 25.73 -5.51
N GLN A 203 8.62 25.68 -5.06
CA GLN A 203 9.66 26.63 -5.46
C GLN A 203 10.55 26.11 -6.59
N ASN A 204 10.17 24.97 -7.20
CA ASN A 204 10.93 24.32 -8.26
C ASN A 204 12.39 23.99 -7.86
N VAL A 205 12.61 23.71 -6.57
CA VAL A 205 13.91 23.30 -6.04
C VAL A 205 14.00 21.77 -6.09
N PRO A 206 14.99 21.20 -6.78
CA PRO A 206 15.16 19.76 -6.82
C PRO A 206 15.49 19.22 -5.44
N MET A 207 14.90 18.07 -5.12
CA MET A 207 15.26 17.30 -3.93
C MET A 207 16.49 16.44 -4.24
N VAL A 208 17.45 16.46 -3.34
CA VAL A 208 18.69 15.67 -3.45
C VAL A 208 18.48 14.30 -2.81
#